data_58ec759a7d3b67a0d11ebabecfecfba9
#
_entry.id   58ec759a7d3b67a0d11ebabecfecfba9
#
_cell.length_a   1.000
_cell.length_b   1.000
_cell.length_c   1.000
_cell.angle_alpha   90.00
_cell.angle_beta   90.00
_cell.angle_gamma   90.00
#
_symmetry.space_group_name_H-M   'P 1'
#
loop_
_entity.id
_entity.type
_entity.pdbx_description
1 polymer ?
#
loop_
_entity_poly.entity_id
_entity_poly.type
_entity_poly.pdbx_seq_one_letter_code
_entity_poly.pdbx_strand_id
1 'polypeptide(L)'
;MKVTKGLQISAVVTASVLLAAACSSSKKTASTTPSSAAPAATTSAAAAPTSAAAAPTTAAPATSAGAPAAGGGLIGVDYPRSDSDFWNAYIRYIPQMATTLGATIKTTASGNDITKLNANADSLVAEGAKALVLAPQDTAGIIPELAKLASKNIPVVTIDTEPDSGKVFMIVRADNKAYGTKSCNYIGTQLKGVGNVVEFEGDLASVNGRDRSTAFGACMSANFPKIKVFAEPTKWDTPTAIGQLNTVLAGNKIQGLYMQASIYLSATLADLSSKGLLKPAGTAGHIVMVSNDGVKAEFTAIQAGSLDATIDQPADLYAKYGLYYAQQALAGKTFSLGPTDHNSNIVTAADGDLEDQLPASLVTIDGAYPGSVKSTDPSLWGNQSG
;
A
#
# COMPACT_ATOMS: atom_id res chain seq x y z
N MET A 1 -26.12 -6.44 62.04
CA MET A 1 -24.97 -7.22 62.53
C MET A 1 -23.87 -7.02 61.47
N LYS A 2 -22.92 -6.10 61.62
CA LYS A 2 -21.57 -6.20 62.20
C LYS A 2 -20.93 -7.54 61.81
N VAL A 3 -19.77 -7.61 61.06
CA VAL A 3 -18.41 -7.21 61.44
C VAL A 3 -17.53 -7.30 60.18
N THR A 4 -16.85 -6.28 59.72
CA THR A 4 -15.46 -5.82 59.84
C THR A 4 -14.32 -6.73 59.33
N LYS A 5 -13.53 -6.14 58.41
CA LYS A 5 -12.07 -5.98 58.31
C LYS A 5 -11.16 -7.16 57.92
N GLY A 6 -10.26 -6.83 56.99
CA GLY A 6 -9.01 -7.53 56.75
C GLY A 6 -8.20 -6.89 55.63
N LEU A 7 -7.52 -5.80 55.98
CA LEU A 7 -6.47 -5.12 55.18
C LEU A 7 -5.16 -5.88 55.39
N GLN A 8 -4.47 -6.34 54.34
CA GLN A 8 -3.03 -6.66 54.42
C GLN A 8 -2.25 -6.02 53.27
N ILE A 9 -1.46 -5.07 53.70
CA ILE A 9 -0.36 -4.43 52.97
C ILE A 9 0.86 -5.33 53.19
N SER A 10 1.61 -5.65 52.13
CA SER A 10 2.99 -6.09 52.25
C SER A 10 3.84 -5.47 51.16
N ALA A 11 4.91 -4.89 51.64
CA ALA A 11 5.87 -4.00 51.04
C ALA A 11 6.90 -4.70 50.13
N VAL A 12 7.28 -3.96 49.11
CA VAL A 12 8.61 -3.56 48.61
C VAL A 12 9.82 -4.40 49.04
N VAL A 13 10.53 -4.95 48.06
CA VAL A 13 12.00 -5.05 48.09
C VAL A 13 12.58 -4.67 46.73
N THR A 14 13.25 -3.55 46.69
CA THR A 14 14.19 -3.08 45.69
C THR A 14 15.52 -3.82 45.81
N ALA A 15 16.09 -4.28 44.76
CA ALA A 15 17.50 -4.63 44.68
C ALA A 15 18.12 -4.07 43.40
N SER A 16 18.87 -3.00 43.56
CA SER A 16 19.77 -2.42 42.58
C SER A 16 21.09 -3.21 42.57
N VAL A 17 21.56 -3.62 41.41
CA VAL A 17 22.95 -4.05 41.21
C VAL A 17 23.55 -3.28 40.05
N LEU A 18 24.48 -2.40 40.39
CA LEU A 18 25.47 -1.78 39.47
C LEU A 18 26.69 -2.72 39.37
N LEU A 19 27.24 -2.90 38.16
CA LEU A 19 28.67 -3.13 37.89
C LEU A 19 28.88 -2.94 36.41
N ALA A 20 29.49 -1.87 35.96
CA ALA A 20 30.93 -1.58 35.80
C ALA A 20 31.50 -2.05 34.46
N ALA A 21 32.02 -1.07 33.78
CA ALA A 21 32.63 -1.03 32.46
C ALA A 21 33.91 -1.92 32.34
N ALA A 22 34.16 -2.40 31.14
CA ALA A 22 35.51 -2.68 30.68
C ALA A 22 35.68 -2.29 29.23
N CYS A 23 36.50 -1.26 28.98
CA CYS A 23 37.10 -0.90 27.70
C CYS A 23 38.08 -1.98 27.25
N SER A 24 38.04 -2.36 25.99
CA SER A 24 39.18 -2.94 25.32
C SER A 24 39.27 -2.45 23.89
N SER A 25 40.30 -1.67 23.65
CA SER A 25 40.77 -1.14 22.37
C SER A 25 41.66 -2.19 21.70
N SER A 26 41.49 -2.45 20.41
CA SER A 26 42.53 -3.04 19.57
C SER A 26 42.41 -2.62 18.11
N LYS A 27 43.28 -1.72 17.74
CA LYS A 27 44.23 -1.63 16.60
C LYS A 27 43.74 -1.91 15.18
N LYS A 28 43.84 -0.85 14.42
CA LYS A 28 44.01 -0.77 12.95
C LYS A 28 45.14 -1.71 12.45
N THR A 29 44.82 -2.35 11.33
CA THR A 29 45.89 -2.68 10.36
C THR A 29 45.40 -2.30 8.96
N ALA A 30 46.16 -1.41 8.35
CA ALA A 30 46.06 -1.01 6.95
C ALA A 30 46.77 -2.06 6.10
N SER A 31 46.25 -2.38 4.93
CA SER A 31 47.03 -3.03 3.87
C SER A 31 46.57 -2.50 2.52
N THR A 32 47.48 -1.89 1.92
CA THR A 32 47.80 -1.30 0.64
C THR A 32 47.29 -2.05 -0.59
N THR A 33 46.87 -1.21 -1.54
CA THR A 33 46.65 -1.46 -2.98
C THR A 33 47.93 -1.97 -3.69
N PRO A 34 47.79 -2.61 -4.87
CA PRO A 34 48.34 -1.91 -6.00
C PRO A 34 47.43 -1.81 -7.24
N SER A 35 47.57 -0.66 -7.85
CA SER A 35 47.22 -0.25 -9.19
C SER A 35 47.82 -1.15 -10.27
N SER A 36 47.09 -1.44 -11.34
CA SER A 36 47.72 -1.73 -12.64
C SER A 36 46.88 -1.16 -13.79
N ALA A 37 47.60 -0.52 -14.63
CA ALA A 37 47.26 0.35 -15.71
C ALA A 37 46.49 -0.26 -16.89
N ALA A 38 45.83 0.63 -17.63
CA ALA A 38 45.32 0.46 -18.97
C ALA A 38 46.45 0.35 -20.01
N PRO A 39 46.12 -0.09 -21.23
CA PRO A 39 46.57 0.74 -22.35
C PRO A 39 45.44 1.16 -23.29
N ALA A 40 45.72 2.30 -23.91
CA ALA A 40 44.91 3.06 -24.82
C ALA A 40 45.05 2.63 -26.30
N ALA A 41 44.02 3.00 -27.05
CA ALA A 41 44.01 3.48 -28.43
C ALA A 41 44.29 2.52 -29.61
N THR A 42 43.37 2.53 -30.56
CA THR A 42 43.68 3.07 -31.89
C THR A 42 42.40 3.39 -32.68
N THR A 43 42.43 4.55 -33.23
CA THR A 43 41.62 5.21 -34.26
C THR A 43 41.53 4.40 -35.56
N SER A 44 40.42 4.41 -36.29
CA SER A 44 40.43 4.66 -37.72
C SER A 44 39.11 5.25 -38.21
N ALA A 45 39.21 6.24 -39.05
CA ALA A 45 38.17 7.09 -39.59
C ALA A 45 37.72 6.64 -40.99
N ALA A 46 36.59 7.26 -41.40
CA ALA A 46 36.16 7.66 -42.75
C ALA A 46 35.43 6.67 -43.67
N ALA A 47 34.19 6.97 -44.02
CA ALA A 47 33.81 7.61 -45.27
C ALA A 47 32.26 7.70 -45.42
N ALA A 48 31.73 8.86 -45.69
CA ALA A 48 30.52 9.12 -46.44
C ALA A 48 30.91 9.34 -47.92
N PRO A 49 30.00 9.49 -48.93
CA PRO A 49 28.58 9.77 -48.91
C PRO A 49 27.79 8.96 -49.98
N THR A 50 26.45 9.05 -50.02
CA THR A 50 25.73 9.40 -51.26
C THR A 50 24.25 9.69 -51.00
N SER A 51 23.83 10.77 -51.63
CA SER A 51 22.50 11.33 -51.76
C SER A 51 21.58 10.44 -52.60
N ALA A 52 20.30 10.31 -52.26
CA ALA A 52 19.23 10.03 -53.19
C ALA A 52 17.90 10.67 -52.74
N ALA A 53 17.21 11.17 -53.73
CA ALA A 53 16.14 12.15 -53.76
C ALA A 53 14.85 11.82 -53.02
N ALA A 54 14.17 12.89 -52.62
CA ALA A 54 12.83 12.92 -52.07
C ALA A 54 11.74 12.69 -53.11
N ALA A 55 10.69 11.92 -52.72
CA ALA A 55 9.37 11.95 -53.33
C ALA A 55 8.34 12.53 -52.34
N PRO A 56 7.35 13.30 -52.79
CA PRO A 56 6.44 13.99 -51.87
C PRO A 56 5.35 13.04 -51.37
N THR A 57 5.27 12.81 -50.05
CA THR A 57 4.13 12.19 -49.40
C THR A 57 3.18 13.28 -48.90
N THR A 58 1.97 13.24 -49.40
CA THR A 58 0.81 14.00 -48.95
C THR A 58 0.59 13.84 -47.46
N ALA A 59 0.67 14.93 -46.71
CA ALA A 59 0.34 15.00 -45.30
C ALA A 59 -1.16 14.80 -45.11
N ALA A 60 -1.54 13.78 -44.34
CA ALA A 60 -2.86 13.67 -43.71
C ALA A 60 -2.99 14.73 -42.62
N PRO A 61 -4.19 15.30 -42.40
CA PRO A 61 -4.36 16.30 -41.37
C PRO A 61 -4.10 15.69 -39.98
N ALA A 62 -3.12 16.26 -39.28
CA ALA A 62 -2.89 15.98 -37.89
C ALA A 62 -4.12 16.47 -37.10
N THR A 63 -4.88 15.52 -36.55
CA THR A 63 -5.77 15.81 -35.43
C THR A 63 -4.90 16.32 -34.30
N SER A 64 -4.96 17.60 -34.05
CA SER A 64 -4.33 18.19 -32.84
C SER A 64 -5.02 17.59 -31.63
N ALA A 65 -4.35 16.63 -30.98
CA ALA A 65 -4.62 16.34 -29.58
C ALA A 65 -4.44 17.67 -28.86
N GLY A 66 -5.54 18.20 -28.30
CA GLY A 66 -5.50 19.43 -27.52
C GLY A 66 -4.45 19.29 -26.45
N ALA A 67 -3.51 20.25 -26.41
CA ALA A 67 -2.56 20.37 -25.32
C ALA A 67 -3.34 20.36 -23.99
N PRO A 68 -2.90 19.63 -22.95
CA PRO A 68 -3.52 19.71 -21.64
C PRO A 68 -3.51 21.17 -21.21
N ALA A 69 -4.67 21.69 -20.81
CA ALA A 69 -4.74 23.02 -20.23
C ALA A 69 -3.85 23.02 -18.99
N ALA A 70 -2.72 23.72 -19.09
CA ALA A 70 -1.79 23.89 -18.00
C ALA A 70 -2.46 24.69 -16.87
N GLY A 71 -3.12 24.03 -15.96
CA GLY A 71 -3.37 24.48 -14.60
C GLY A 71 -2.02 24.46 -13.86
N GLY A 72 -1.13 25.39 -14.25
CA GLY A 72 0.27 25.34 -13.93
C GLY A 72 0.60 25.77 -12.51
N GLY A 73 0.50 24.87 -11.53
CA GLY A 73 1.04 25.04 -10.21
C GLY A 73 1.91 23.85 -9.81
N LEU A 74 2.89 24.09 -8.92
CA LEU A 74 3.67 23.01 -8.31
C LEU A 74 2.77 22.17 -7.42
N ILE A 75 2.78 20.84 -7.60
CA ILE A 75 2.09 19.86 -6.76
C ILE A 75 3.13 19.23 -5.84
N GLY A 76 2.93 19.33 -4.53
CA GLY A 76 3.72 18.62 -3.54
C GLY A 76 3.18 17.20 -3.36
N VAL A 77 4.05 16.20 -3.31
CA VAL A 77 3.69 14.80 -3.08
C VAL A 77 4.53 14.24 -1.94
N ASP A 78 3.89 13.72 -0.89
CA ASP A 78 4.60 13.00 0.16
C ASP A 78 4.46 11.49 -0.02
N TYR A 79 5.60 10.79 0.02
CA TYR A 79 5.65 9.33 0.01
C TYR A 79 5.56 8.78 1.43
N PRO A 80 4.54 7.96 1.76
CA PRO A 80 4.34 7.54 3.14
C PRO A 80 5.39 6.53 3.61
N ARG A 81 5.83 5.61 2.76
CA ARG A 81 6.84 4.60 3.08
C ARG A 81 7.45 4.03 1.80
N SER A 82 8.58 3.27 1.93
CA SER A 82 9.30 2.66 0.80
C SER A 82 9.77 1.24 1.09
N ASP A 83 9.14 0.57 2.05
CA ASP A 83 9.52 -0.76 2.55
C ASP A 83 8.58 -1.87 2.07
N SER A 84 7.71 -1.60 1.09
CA SER A 84 6.85 -2.59 0.46
C SER A 84 6.83 -2.44 -1.06
N ASP A 85 6.57 -3.53 -1.77
CA ASP A 85 6.47 -3.55 -3.23
C ASP A 85 5.35 -2.63 -3.73
N PHE A 86 4.23 -2.55 -3.01
CA PHE A 86 3.12 -1.65 -3.31
C PHE A 86 3.55 -0.18 -3.29
N TRP A 87 4.15 0.29 -2.19
CA TRP A 87 4.57 1.68 -2.07
C TRP A 87 5.74 2.01 -3.00
N ASN A 88 6.66 1.07 -3.24
CA ASN A 88 7.73 1.24 -4.22
C ASN A 88 7.18 1.37 -5.64
N ALA A 89 6.09 0.66 -5.98
CA ALA A 89 5.40 0.83 -7.24
C ALA A 89 4.74 2.23 -7.35
N TYR A 90 4.02 2.67 -6.32
CA TYR A 90 3.44 4.02 -6.27
C TYR A 90 4.51 5.10 -6.47
N ILE A 91 5.64 5.02 -5.75
CA ILE A 91 6.77 5.96 -5.89
C ILE A 91 7.28 5.98 -7.33
N ARG A 92 7.37 4.83 -7.98
CA ARG A 92 7.81 4.71 -9.37
C ARG A 92 6.79 5.29 -10.36
N TYR A 93 5.49 5.10 -10.10
CA TYR A 93 4.43 5.62 -10.98
C TYR A 93 4.27 7.14 -10.91
N ILE A 94 4.53 7.78 -9.78
CA ILE A 94 4.35 9.23 -9.63
C ILE A 94 5.08 10.05 -10.70
N PRO A 95 6.40 9.91 -10.94
CA PRO A 95 7.07 10.70 -11.99
C PRO A 95 6.59 10.34 -13.41
N GLN A 96 6.20 9.09 -13.64
CA GLN A 96 5.65 8.65 -14.94
C GLN A 96 4.30 9.33 -15.21
N MET A 97 3.41 9.34 -14.22
CA MET A 97 2.11 9.99 -14.32
C MET A 97 2.23 11.52 -14.36
N ALA A 98 3.18 12.10 -13.62
CA ALA A 98 3.47 13.52 -13.72
C ALA A 98 3.86 13.91 -15.16
N THR A 99 4.72 13.14 -15.81
CA THR A 99 5.09 13.34 -17.20
C THR A 99 3.88 13.20 -18.12
N THR A 100 3.08 12.15 -17.94
CA THR A 100 1.90 11.88 -18.76
C THR A 100 0.85 12.98 -18.66
N LEU A 101 0.65 13.53 -17.47
CA LEU A 101 -0.31 14.59 -17.16
C LEU A 101 0.24 16.00 -17.37
N GLY A 102 1.54 16.16 -17.68
CA GLY A 102 2.19 17.46 -17.76
C GLY A 102 2.23 18.19 -16.40
N ALA A 103 2.27 17.46 -15.28
CA ALA A 103 2.29 18.01 -13.93
C ALA A 103 3.71 18.35 -13.50
N THR A 104 3.90 19.51 -12.87
CA THR A 104 5.15 19.84 -12.16
C THR A 104 5.00 19.39 -10.72
N ILE A 105 5.90 18.51 -10.28
CA ILE A 105 5.85 17.92 -8.94
C ILE A 105 7.11 18.20 -8.13
N LYS A 106 6.97 18.20 -6.81
CA LYS A 106 8.06 18.10 -5.83
C LYS A 106 7.69 17.04 -4.81
N THR A 107 8.65 16.19 -4.44
CA THR A 107 8.39 15.03 -3.59
C THR A 107 9.16 15.11 -2.28
N THR A 108 8.54 14.56 -1.22
CA THR A 108 9.12 14.31 0.10
C THR A 108 8.81 12.87 0.53
N ALA A 109 9.34 12.43 1.66
CA ALA A 109 9.04 11.12 2.22
C ALA A 109 8.92 11.19 3.73
N SER A 110 7.78 10.80 4.27
CA SER A 110 7.50 10.81 5.71
C SER A 110 7.96 9.54 6.44
N GLY A 111 8.05 8.41 5.75
CA GLY A 111 8.49 7.16 6.36
C GLY A 111 7.48 6.62 7.38
N ASN A 112 6.20 6.81 7.13
CA ASN A 112 5.08 6.41 8.00
C ASN A 112 5.03 7.18 9.35
N ASP A 113 5.70 8.32 9.43
CA ASP A 113 5.68 9.21 10.60
C ASP A 113 4.78 10.41 10.33
N ILE A 114 3.69 10.54 11.09
CA ILE A 114 2.70 11.61 10.90
C ILE A 114 3.27 13.00 11.20
N THR A 115 4.19 13.10 12.18
CA THR A 115 4.84 14.38 12.51
C THR A 115 5.70 14.85 11.34
N LYS A 116 6.41 13.92 10.73
CA LYS A 116 7.23 14.19 9.56
C LYS A 116 6.39 14.51 8.32
N LEU A 117 5.25 13.82 8.13
CA LEU A 117 4.31 14.15 7.06
C LEU A 117 3.82 15.58 7.18
N ASN A 118 3.38 15.99 8.38
CA ASN A 118 2.92 17.36 8.63
C ASN A 118 4.03 18.39 8.35
N ALA A 119 5.27 18.13 8.79
CA ALA A 119 6.40 18.99 8.51
C ALA A 119 6.77 19.05 7.01
N ASN A 120 6.66 17.91 6.30
CA ASN A 120 6.87 17.83 4.86
C ASN A 120 5.81 18.65 4.09
N ALA A 121 4.54 18.58 4.51
CA ALA A 121 3.46 19.36 3.91
C ALA A 121 3.75 20.86 4.03
N ASP A 122 4.17 21.33 5.22
CA ASP A 122 4.60 22.71 5.43
C ASP A 122 5.77 23.11 4.54
N SER A 123 6.79 22.27 4.44
CA SER A 123 7.96 22.52 3.61
C SER A 123 7.58 22.63 2.14
N LEU A 124 6.77 21.70 1.63
CA LEU A 124 6.30 21.72 0.24
C LEU A 124 5.54 23.01 -0.08
N VAL A 125 4.66 23.47 0.84
CA VAL A 125 3.94 24.74 0.67
C VAL A 125 4.89 25.94 0.71
N ALA A 126 5.86 25.96 1.63
CA ALA A 126 6.89 27.01 1.70
C ALA A 126 7.74 27.09 0.43
N GLU A 127 7.96 25.97 -0.23
CA GLU A 127 8.69 25.83 -1.49
C GLU A 127 7.81 26.10 -2.73
N GLY A 128 6.57 26.51 -2.53
CA GLY A 128 5.68 27.01 -3.57
C GLY A 128 4.63 26.02 -4.08
N ALA A 129 4.46 24.85 -3.45
CA ALA A 129 3.38 23.94 -3.81
C ALA A 129 2.00 24.63 -3.65
N LYS A 130 1.16 24.45 -4.65
CA LYS A 130 -0.19 25.02 -4.72
C LYS A 130 -1.29 24.00 -4.46
N ALA A 131 -0.95 22.72 -4.52
CA ALA A 131 -1.77 21.58 -4.12
C ALA A 131 -0.88 20.49 -3.52
N LEU A 132 -1.43 19.62 -2.70
CA LEU A 132 -0.71 18.49 -2.11
C LEU A 132 -1.42 17.18 -2.43
N VAL A 133 -0.60 16.12 -2.63
CA VAL A 133 -1.05 14.72 -2.69
C VAL A 133 -0.39 14.00 -1.51
N LEU A 134 -1.20 13.52 -0.58
CA LEU A 134 -0.76 12.93 0.69
C LEU A 134 -1.36 11.54 0.90
N ALA A 135 -0.68 10.68 1.67
CA ALA A 135 -1.17 9.37 2.07
C ALA A 135 -1.00 9.16 3.59
N PRO A 136 -1.81 9.84 4.42
CA PRO A 136 -1.65 9.79 5.87
C PRO A 136 -2.00 8.41 6.42
N GLN A 137 -1.02 7.71 7.00
CA GLN A 137 -1.26 6.39 7.61
C GLN A 137 -1.88 6.50 9.02
N ASP A 138 -1.64 7.58 9.74
CA ASP A 138 -2.40 8.00 10.91
C ASP A 138 -3.50 8.97 10.46
N THR A 139 -4.71 8.44 10.30
CA THR A 139 -5.83 9.17 9.69
C THR A 139 -6.46 10.20 10.63
N ALA A 140 -6.24 10.11 11.93
CA ALA A 140 -6.59 11.13 12.91
C ALA A 140 -5.50 12.19 13.04
N GLY A 141 -4.24 11.79 12.99
CA GLY A 141 -3.08 12.68 13.19
C GLY A 141 -2.90 13.74 12.11
N ILE A 142 -3.48 13.55 10.92
CA ILE A 142 -3.42 14.53 9.82
C ILE A 142 -4.41 15.70 9.98
N ILE A 143 -5.46 15.55 10.79
CA ILE A 143 -6.57 16.52 10.90
C ILE A 143 -6.10 17.95 11.17
N PRO A 144 -5.19 18.23 12.13
CA PRO A 144 -4.71 19.58 12.38
C PRO A 144 -4.01 20.21 11.17
N GLU A 145 -3.25 19.40 10.42
CA GLU A 145 -2.57 19.88 9.23
C GLU A 145 -3.54 20.17 8.09
N LEU A 146 -4.57 19.36 7.88
CA LEU A 146 -5.63 19.65 6.91
C LEU A 146 -6.34 20.98 7.19
N ALA A 147 -6.65 21.26 8.47
CA ALA A 147 -7.25 22.54 8.86
C ALA A 147 -6.34 23.73 8.55
N LYS A 148 -5.04 23.58 8.78
CA LYS A 148 -4.02 24.59 8.48
C LYS A 148 -3.87 24.82 6.97
N LEU A 149 -3.82 23.76 6.17
CA LEU A 149 -3.74 23.82 4.71
C LEU A 149 -5.00 24.48 4.12
N ALA A 150 -6.18 24.11 4.63
CA ALA A 150 -7.44 24.73 4.24
C ALA A 150 -7.46 26.24 4.52
N SER A 151 -6.92 26.69 5.68
CA SER A 151 -6.82 28.12 6.01
C SER A 151 -5.91 28.90 5.05
N LYS A 152 -4.99 28.22 4.39
CA LYS A 152 -4.07 28.76 3.37
C LYS A 152 -4.62 28.60 1.94
N ASN A 153 -5.82 28.05 1.77
CA ASN A 153 -6.41 27.69 0.48
C ASN A 153 -5.52 26.75 -0.35
N ILE A 154 -4.82 25.82 0.30
CA ILE A 154 -4.05 24.76 -0.35
C ILE A 154 -4.95 23.52 -0.43
N PRO A 155 -5.43 23.11 -1.61
CA PRO A 155 -6.20 21.90 -1.76
C PRO A 155 -5.32 20.66 -1.53
N VAL A 156 -5.89 19.68 -0.86
CA VAL A 156 -5.27 18.39 -0.59
C VAL A 156 -6.06 17.29 -1.29
N VAL A 157 -5.38 16.42 -1.97
CA VAL A 157 -5.89 15.13 -2.42
C VAL A 157 -5.24 14.05 -1.56
N THR A 158 -6.03 13.17 -0.96
CA THR A 158 -5.47 11.99 -0.30
C THR A 158 -5.56 10.78 -1.21
N ILE A 159 -4.54 9.93 -1.13
CA ILE A 159 -4.52 8.64 -1.85
C ILE A 159 -4.38 7.51 -0.85
N ASP A 160 -4.89 6.33 -1.20
CA ASP A 160 -4.86 5.12 -0.38
C ASP A 160 -5.70 5.21 0.90
N THR A 161 -5.63 6.30 1.64
CA THR A 161 -6.30 6.48 2.93
C THR A 161 -7.30 7.64 2.90
N GLU A 162 -8.30 7.55 3.79
CA GLU A 162 -9.27 8.59 4.10
C GLU A 162 -8.93 9.18 5.48
N PRO A 163 -8.79 10.51 5.64
CA PRO A 163 -8.70 11.14 6.96
C PRO A 163 -9.94 10.85 7.82
N ASP A 164 -9.80 10.73 9.12
CA ASP A 164 -10.96 10.54 10.01
C ASP A 164 -11.89 11.76 10.02
N SER A 165 -11.37 12.92 9.67
CA SER A 165 -12.11 14.16 9.39
C SER A 165 -11.16 15.22 8.81
N GLY A 166 -11.73 16.36 8.37
CA GLY A 166 -10.97 17.46 7.80
C GLY A 166 -11.28 17.59 6.31
N LYS A 167 -11.03 18.77 5.77
CA LYS A 167 -11.39 19.07 4.38
C LYS A 167 -10.31 18.64 3.41
N VAL A 168 -10.67 17.76 2.49
CA VAL A 168 -9.86 17.42 1.32
C VAL A 168 -10.64 17.69 0.04
N PHE A 169 -9.94 17.83 -1.07
CA PHE A 169 -10.55 18.06 -2.37
C PHE A 169 -11.12 16.78 -2.96
N MET A 170 -10.37 15.70 -2.84
CA MET A 170 -10.75 14.36 -3.27
C MET A 170 -9.95 13.32 -2.49
N ILE A 171 -10.58 12.22 -2.13
CA ILE A 171 -9.97 11.00 -1.64
C ILE A 171 -9.90 10.04 -2.82
N VAL A 172 -8.74 9.47 -3.12
CA VAL A 172 -8.55 8.45 -4.17
C VAL A 172 -8.13 7.16 -3.51
N ARG A 173 -9.05 6.22 -3.36
CA ARG A 173 -8.76 4.94 -2.70
C ARG A 173 -9.61 3.81 -3.25
N ALA A 174 -9.14 2.58 -3.10
CA ALA A 174 -9.94 1.41 -3.39
C ALA A 174 -10.94 1.13 -2.24
N ASP A 175 -12.02 0.41 -2.54
CA ASP A 175 -13.03 0.02 -1.56
C ASP A 175 -12.45 -0.94 -0.51
N ASN A 176 -11.95 -0.40 0.59
CA ASN A 176 -11.33 -1.17 1.67
C ASN A 176 -12.31 -2.08 2.43
N LYS A 177 -13.61 -1.77 2.44
CA LYS A 177 -14.62 -2.68 2.98
C LYS A 177 -14.82 -3.88 2.07
N ALA A 178 -14.71 -3.68 0.75
CA ALA A 178 -14.73 -4.80 -0.20
C ALA A 178 -13.52 -5.73 -0.03
N TYR A 179 -12.35 -5.25 0.41
CA TYR A 179 -11.22 -6.12 0.73
C TYR A 179 -11.58 -7.14 1.82
N GLY A 180 -12.08 -6.68 2.95
CA GLY A 180 -12.50 -7.56 4.04
C GLY A 180 -13.62 -8.51 3.63
N THR A 181 -14.66 -7.99 2.95
CA THR A 181 -15.82 -8.79 2.53
C THR A 181 -15.44 -9.86 1.50
N LYS A 182 -14.61 -9.53 0.50
CA LYS A 182 -14.18 -10.49 -0.53
C LYS A 182 -13.26 -11.56 0.06
N SER A 183 -12.33 -11.18 0.94
CA SER A 183 -11.46 -12.13 1.64
C SER A 183 -12.26 -13.11 2.51
N CYS A 184 -13.23 -12.60 3.26
CA CYS A 184 -14.15 -13.41 4.06
C CYS A 184 -14.93 -14.40 3.18
N ASN A 185 -15.57 -13.93 2.12
CA ASN A 185 -16.38 -14.79 1.25
C ASN A 185 -15.52 -15.86 0.57
N TYR A 186 -14.32 -15.49 0.11
CA TYR A 186 -13.40 -16.45 -0.50
C TYR A 186 -12.98 -17.53 0.51
N ILE A 187 -12.38 -17.14 1.64
CA ILE A 187 -11.92 -18.06 2.68
C ILE A 187 -13.08 -18.92 3.22
N GLY A 188 -14.20 -18.28 3.57
CA GLY A 188 -15.36 -18.98 4.11
C GLY A 188 -15.94 -20.01 3.17
N THR A 189 -15.98 -19.71 1.87
CA THR A 189 -16.44 -20.64 0.82
C THR A 189 -15.47 -21.82 0.66
N GLN A 190 -14.16 -21.54 0.55
CA GLN A 190 -13.13 -22.58 0.41
C GLN A 190 -13.11 -23.52 1.62
N LEU A 191 -13.29 -22.99 2.82
CA LEU A 191 -13.36 -23.76 4.06
C LEU A 191 -14.73 -24.41 4.30
N LYS A 192 -15.70 -24.22 3.41
CA LYS A 192 -17.09 -24.72 3.56
C LYS A 192 -17.71 -24.29 4.89
N GLY A 193 -17.37 -23.11 5.36
CA GLY A 193 -17.91 -22.48 6.54
C GLY A 193 -17.44 -23.02 7.89
N VAL A 194 -16.36 -23.82 7.95
CA VAL A 194 -15.88 -24.41 9.23
C VAL A 194 -14.36 -24.34 9.30
N GLY A 195 -13.81 -23.94 10.43
CA GLY A 195 -12.37 -23.94 10.67
C GLY A 195 -11.88 -22.78 11.54
N ASN A 196 -10.58 -22.63 11.59
CA ASN A 196 -9.86 -21.55 12.27
C ASN A 196 -9.15 -20.70 11.24
N VAL A 197 -9.33 -19.40 11.30
CA VAL A 197 -8.73 -18.41 10.40
C VAL A 197 -7.95 -17.41 11.23
N VAL A 198 -6.72 -17.13 10.84
CA VAL A 198 -5.96 -15.99 11.36
C VAL A 198 -6.19 -14.81 10.43
N GLU A 199 -6.42 -13.63 11.00
CA GLU A 199 -6.42 -12.37 10.29
C GLU A 199 -5.23 -11.53 10.77
N PHE A 200 -4.31 -11.18 9.88
CA PHE A 200 -3.34 -10.13 10.14
C PHE A 200 -4.01 -8.81 9.86
N GLU A 201 -4.54 -8.21 10.89
CA GLU A 201 -5.06 -6.85 10.82
C GLU A 201 -3.90 -5.87 10.55
N GLY A 202 -4.19 -4.82 9.80
CA GLY A 202 -3.22 -3.76 9.59
C GLY A 202 -2.99 -2.89 10.82
N ASP A 203 -2.67 -1.62 10.61
CA ASP A 203 -2.68 -0.64 11.68
C ASP A 203 -4.10 -0.11 11.89
N LEU A 204 -4.64 -0.26 13.08
CA LEU A 204 -5.97 0.23 13.44
C LEU A 204 -6.02 1.75 13.69
N ALA A 205 -4.87 2.44 13.70
CA ALA A 205 -4.80 3.89 13.59
C ALA A 205 -5.12 4.37 12.16
N SER A 206 -5.01 3.49 11.16
CA SER A 206 -5.39 3.73 9.77
C SER A 206 -6.83 3.29 9.51
N VAL A 207 -7.59 4.12 8.78
CA VAL A 207 -8.94 3.75 8.31
C VAL A 207 -8.91 2.47 7.48
N ASN A 208 -7.85 2.22 6.70
CA ASN A 208 -7.73 1.02 5.89
C ASN A 208 -7.71 -0.26 6.73
N GLY A 209 -6.92 -0.29 7.80
CA GLY A 209 -6.91 -1.42 8.74
C GLY A 209 -8.27 -1.62 9.39
N ARG A 210 -8.93 -0.54 9.83
CA ARG A 210 -10.26 -0.60 10.45
C ARG A 210 -11.35 -1.09 9.49
N ASP A 211 -11.38 -0.57 8.26
CA ASP A 211 -12.37 -0.94 7.24
C ASP A 211 -12.25 -2.41 6.86
N ARG A 212 -11.02 -2.88 6.59
CA ARG A 212 -10.72 -4.29 6.23
C ARG A 212 -11.12 -5.23 7.35
N SER A 213 -10.69 -4.96 8.60
CA SER A 213 -10.99 -5.80 9.77
C SER A 213 -12.48 -5.82 10.09
N THR A 214 -13.13 -4.64 10.13
CA THR A 214 -14.56 -4.56 10.44
C THR A 214 -15.41 -5.31 9.42
N ALA A 215 -15.12 -5.15 8.12
CA ALA A 215 -15.85 -5.81 7.05
C ALA A 215 -15.60 -7.33 7.05
N PHE A 216 -14.36 -7.78 7.28
CA PHE A 216 -14.02 -9.20 7.38
C PHE A 216 -14.74 -9.85 8.56
N GLY A 217 -14.62 -9.28 9.76
CA GLY A 217 -15.25 -9.80 10.99
C GLY A 217 -16.78 -9.84 10.90
N ALA A 218 -17.40 -8.77 10.37
CA ALA A 218 -18.84 -8.70 10.17
C ALA A 218 -19.34 -9.79 9.18
N CYS A 219 -18.62 -9.94 8.05
CA CYS A 219 -18.92 -10.96 7.06
C CYS A 219 -18.75 -12.38 7.63
N MET A 220 -17.67 -12.66 8.37
CA MET A 220 -17.44 -13.97 9.00
C MET A 220 -18.52 -14.31 10.01
N SER A 221 -18.91 -13.36 10.84
CA SER A 221 -19.96 -13.55 11.84
C SER A 221 -21.33 -13.82 11.20
N ALA A 222 -21.67 -13.11 10.12
CA ALA A 222 -22.95 -13.23 9.46
C ALA A 222 -23.07 -14.50 8.60
N ASN A 223 -22.03 -14.81 7.81
CA ASN A 223 -22.11 -15.82 6.76
C ASN A 223 -21.44 -17.15 7.15
N PHE A 224 -20.44 -17.12 8.04
CA PHE A 224 -19.62 -18.28 8.41
C PHE A 224 -19.43 -18.43 9.92
N PRO A 225 -20.51 -18.48 10.73
CA PRO A 225 -20.45 -18.41 12.20
C PRO A 225 -19.75 -19.60 12.87
N LYS A 226 -19.40 -20.65 12.12
CA LYS A 226 -18.62 -21.80 12.63
C LYS A 226 -17.11 -21.66 12.32
N ILE A 227 -16.70 -20.57 11.69
CA ILE A 227 -15.29 -20.21 11.55
C ILE A 227 -14.91 -19.38 12.76
N LYS A 228 -13.87 -19.83 13.47
CA LYS A 228 -13.24 -19.03 14.53
C LYS A 228 -12.17 -18.14 13.90
N VAL A 229 -12.28 -16.84 14.09
CA VAL A 229 -11.27 -15.86 13.67
C VAL A 229 -10.35 -15.52 14.85
N PHE A 230 -9.06 -15.51 14.60
CA PHE A 230 -8.01 -14.95 15.45
C PHE A 230 -7.56 -13.67 14.77
N ALA A 231 -8.08 -12.54 15.25
CA ALA A 231 -7.74 -11.21 14.74
C ALA A 231 -6.50 -10.70 15.47
N GLU A 232 -5.45 -10.43 14.72
CA GLU A 232 -4.11 -10.14 15.23
C GLU A 232 -3.64 -8.78 14.70
N PRO A 233 -3.76 -7.69 15.49
CA PRO A 233 -3.28 -6.35 15.10
C PRO A 233 -1.77 -6.35 14.89
N THR A 234 -1.32 -5.99 13.70
CA THR A 234 0.09 -6.07 13.31
C THR A 234 0.78 -4.72 13.13
N LYS A 235 0.02 -3.63 13.01
CA LYS A 235 0.53 -2.27 12.75
C LYS A 235 1.37 -2.17 11.46
N TRP A 236 1.03 -2.96 10.45
CA TRP A 236 1.81 -3.11 9.22
C TRP A 236 3.27 -3.54 9.46
N ASP A 237 3.53 -4.29 10.57
CA ASP A 237 4.85 -4.79 10.94
C ASP A 237 4.93 -6.31 10.77
N THR A 238 5.79 -6.75 9.85
CA THR A 238 5.94 -8.18 9.51
C THR A 238 6.46 -9.03 10.66
N PRO A 239 7.49 -8.62 11.42
CA PRO A 239 7.91 -9.36 12.62
C PRO A 239 6.80 -9.59 13.63
N THR A 240 5.98 -8.59 13.89
CA THR A 240 4.80 -8.70 14.77
C THR A 240 3.81 -9.72 14.23
N ALA A 241 3.47 -9.67 12.94
CA ALA A 241 2.54 -10.60 12.30
C ALA A 241 3.00 -12.06 12.44
N ILE A 242 4.28 -12.33 12.18
CA ILE A 242 4.86 -13.68 12.32
C ILE A 242 4.89 -14.15 13.78
N GLY A 243 5.20 -13.25 14.72
CA GLY A 243 5.16 -13.55 16.16
C GLY A 243 3.75 -13.96 16.62
N GLN A 244 2.73 -13.24 16.19
CA GLN A 244 1.33 -13.54 16.48
C GLN A 244 0.86 -14.84 15.82
N LEU A 245 1.20 -15.05 14.53
CA LEU A 245 0.93 -16.33 13.86
C LEU A 245 1.50 -17.51 14.64
N ASN A 246 2.74 -17.41 15.08
CA ASN A 246 3.40 -18.46 15.84
C ASN A 246 2.72 -18.71 17.20
N THR A 247 2.22 -17.66 17.85
CA THR A 247 1.45 -17.77 19.08
C THR A 247 0.14 -18.53 18.86
N VAL A 248 -0.58 -18.22 17.79
CA VAL A 248 -1.82 -18.95 17.44
C VAL A 248 -1.50 -20.41 17.10
N LEU A 249 -0.48 -20.67 16.28
CA LEU A 249 -0.08 -22.02 15.84
C LEU A 249 0.38 -22.90 17.00
N ALA A 250 0.91 -22.35 18.08
CA ALA A 250 1.33 -23.12 19.26
C ALA A 250 0.17 -23.88 19.94
N GLY A 251 -1.05 -23.35 19.85
CA GLY A 251 -2.23 -23.94 20.48
C GLY A 251 -3.34 -24.36 19.52
N ASN A 252 -3.24 -24.02 18.24
CA ASN A 252 -4.34 -24.23 17.30
C ASN A 252 -3.84 -24.73 15.93
N LYS A 253 -4.68 -25.53 15.28
CA LYS A 253 -4.55 -25.75 13.83
C LYS A 253 -5.37 -24.69 13.12
N ILE A 254 -4.81 -24.04 12.12
CA ILE A 254 -5.50 -23.09 11.27
C ILE A 254 -5.77 -23.69 9.89
N GLN A 255 -6.86 -23.27 9.26
CA GLN A 255 -7.25 -23.69 7.92
C GLN A 255 -7.28 -22.51 6.95
N GLY A 256 -7.26 -21.29 7.45
CA GLY A 256 -7.21 -20.08 6.64
C GLY A 256 -6.36 -18.99 7.25
N LEU A 257 -5.89 -18.08 6.40
CA LEU A 257 -5.12 -16.90 6.77
C LEU A 257 -5.50 -15.73 5.85
N TYR A 258 -5.91 -14.62 6.43
CA TYR A 258 -6.08 -13.36 5.74
C TYR A 258 -4.97 -12.39 6.11
N MET A 259 -4.22 -11.94 5.12
CA MET A 259 -3.17 -10.93 5.25
C MET A 259 -3.69 -9.62 4.66
N GLN A 260 -3.87 -8.58 5.46
CA GLN A 260 -4.41 -7.31 4.99
C GLN A 260 -3.44 -6.49 4.12
N ALA A 261 -2.22 -6.98 3.88
CA ALA A 261 -1.25 -6.38 2.97
C ALA A 261 -0.23 -7.42 2.48
N SER A 262 0.34 -7.17 1.31
CA SER A 262 1.37 -8.02 0.67
C SER A 262 2.69 -8.09 1.44
N ILE A 263 2.97 -7.10 2.27
CA ILE A 263 4.22 -7.00 3.05
C ILE A 263 4.48 -8.25 3.93
N TYR A 264 3.42 -8.97 4.31
CA TYR A 264 3.52 -10.17 5.14
C TYR A 264 3.84 -11.44 4.35
N LEU A 265 3.60 -11.45 3.03
CA LEU A 265 3.55 -12.67 2.22
C LEU A 265 4.83 -13.50 2.32
N SER A 266 5.97 -12.91 1.99
CA SER A 266 7.25 -13.64 1.92
C SER A 266 7.62 -14.31 3.25
N ALA A 267 7.51 -13.56 4.35
CA ALA A 267 7.80 -14.07 5.69
C ALA A 267 6.81 -15.14 6.14
N THR A 268 5.53 -14.98 5.81
CA THR A 268 4.47 -15.96 6.12
C THR A 268 4.72 -17.28 5.38
N LEU A 269 5.02 -17.23 4.07
CA LEU A 269 5.32 -18.44 3.29
C LEU A 269 6.57 -19.13 3.81
N ALA A 270 7.62 -18.38 4.17
CA ALA A 270 8.85 -18.94 4.73
C ALA A 270 8.61 -19.59 6.10
N ASP A 271 7.84 -18.93 6.98
CA ASP A 271 7.51 -19.45 8.31
C ASP A 271 6.68 -20.74 8.23
N LEU A 272 5.61 -20.75 7.43
CA LEU A 272 4.77 -21.94 7.21
C LEU A 272 5.56 -23.07 6.55
N SER A 273 6.45 -22.76 5.59
CA SER A 273 7.33 -23.74 4.95
C SER A 273 8.28 -24.40 5.96
N SER A 274 8.92 -23.61 6.83
CA SER A 274 9.84 -24.12 7.86
C SER A 274 9.17 -25.09 8.82
N LYS A 275 7.86 -24.96 9.03
CA LYS A 275 7.02 -25.79 9.89
C LYS A 275 6.37 -26.98 9.14
N GLY A 276 6.61 -27.11 7.84
CA GLY A 276 5.96 -28.12 7.00
C GLY A 276 4.44 -27.92 6.83
N LEU A 277 3.96 -26.68 7.10
CA LEU A 277 2.53 -26.29 6.99
C LEU A 277 2.19 -25.69 5.63
N LEU A 278 3.16 -25.21 4.86
CA LEU A 278 2.93 -24.73 3.50
C LEU A 278 2.68 -25.91 2.57
N LYS A 279 1.43 -26.09 2.16
CA LYS A 279 1.01 -27.14 1.23
C LYS A 279 0.42 -26.48 -0.03
N PRO A 280 0.59 -27.07 -1.21
CA PRO A 280 -0.01 -26.53 -2.43
C PRO A 280 -1.53 -26.49 -2.35
N ALA A 281 -2.13 -25.49 -2.99
CA ALA A 281 -3.58 -25.35 -3.13
C ALA A 281 -4.22 -26.63 -3.68
N GLY A 282 -5.39 -26.99 -3.14
CA GLY A 282 -6.12 -28.21 -3.50
C GLY A 282 -5.59 -29.51 -2.86
N THR A 283 -4.52 -29.46 -2.05
CA THR A 283 -3.99 -30.65 -1.36
C THR A 283 -4.48 -30.71 0.10
N ALA A 284 -4.48 -31.91 0.66
CA ALA A 284 -4.91 -32.12 2.06
C ALA A 284 -3.99 -31.36 3.03
N GLY A 285 -4.62 -30.58 3.93
CA GLY A 285 -3.91 -29.78 4.92
C GLY A 285 -3.37 -28.44 4.38
N HIS A 286 -3.78 -28.04 3.17
CA HIS A 286 -3.55 -26.70 2.68
C HIS A 286 -4.23 -25.65 3.56
N ILE A 287 -3.55 -24.55 3.83
CA ILE A 287 -4.10 -23.36 4.51
C ILE A 287 -4.53 -22.39 3.42
N VAL A 288 -5.83 -22.10 3.34
CA VAL A 288 -6.38 -21.15 2.37
C VAL A 288 -5.90 -19.74 2.72
N MET A 289 -5.14 -19.12 1.84
CA MET A 289 -4.54 -17.82 2.09
C MET A 289 -5.03 -16.75 1.11
N VAL A 290 -5.44 -15.62 1.67
CA VAL A 290 -5.79 -14.42 0.91
C VAL A 290 -4.91 -13.27 1.38
N SER A 291 -4.41 -12.48 0.44
CA SER A 291 -3.62 -11.28 0.68
C SER A 291 -4.27 -10.05 0.04
N ASN A 292 -3.66 -8.90 0.19
CA ASN A 292 -4.05 -7.66 -0.49
C ASN A 292 -2.83 -7.04 -1.15
N ASP A 293 -3.05 -6.21 -2.11
CA ASP A 293 -2.27 -5.22 -2.85
C ASP A 293 -2.14 -5.54 -4.35
N GLY A 294 -2.07 -6.82 -4.76
CA GLY A 294 -1.91 -7.16 -6.17
C GLY A 294 -0.48 -6.99 -6.68
N VAL A 295 0.52 -7.20 -5.82
CA VAL A 295 1.93 -7.13 -6.23
C VAL A 295 2.34 -8.36 -7.05
N LYS A 296 3.39 -8.22 -7.86
CA LYS A 296 3.91 -9.32 -8.69
C LYS A 296 4.25 -10.58 -7.89
N ALA A 297 4.77 -10.42 -6.68
CA ALA A 297 5.08 -11.53 -5.79
C ALA A 297 3.85 -12.35 -5.41
N GLU A 298 2.70 -11.70 -5.18
CA GLU A 298 1.43 -12.38 -4.90
C GLU A 298 0.94 -13.16 -6.12
N PHE A 299 1.00 -12.57 -7.31
CA PHE A 299 0.61 -13.30 -8.53
C PHE A 299 1.50 -14.50 -8.80
N THR A 300 2.80 -14.38 -8.53
CA THR A 300 3.73 -15.52 -8.62
C THR A 300 3.38 -16.60 -7.61
N ALA A 301 3.06 -16.23 -6.37
CA ALA A 301 2.65 -17.18 -5.33
C ALA A 301 1.31 -17.86 -5.65
N ILE A 302 0.35 -17.13 -6.25
CA ILE A 302 -0.92 -17.68 -6.73
C ILE A 302 -0.67 -18.72 -7.83
N GLN A 303 0.18 -18.39 -8.81
CA GLN A 303 0.51 -19.31 -9.90
C GLN A 303 1.27 -20.55 -9.42
N ALA A 304 2.04 -20.44 -8.34
CA ALA A 304 2.72 -21.55 -7.68
C ALA A 304 1.81 -22.37 -6.74
N GLY A 305 0.58 -21.91 -6.49
CA GLY A 305 -0.35 -22.55 -5.55
C GLY A 305 0.02 -22.41 -4.08
N SER A 306 0.86 -21.44 -3.74
CA SER A 306 1.25 -21.12 -2.35
C SER A 306 0.48 -19.93 -1.76
N LEU A 307 -0.34 -19.27 -2.56
CA LEU A 307 -1.34 -18.27 -2.19
C LEU A 307 -2.59 -18.54 -3.02
N ASP A 308 -3.79 -18.39 -2.46
CA ASP A 308 -5.03 -18.71 -3.19
C ASP A 308 -5.58 -17.50 -3.94
N ALA A 309 -5.54 -16.34 -3.31
CA ALA A 309 -6.06 -15.11 -3.88
C ALA A 309 -5.39 -13.87 -3.29
N THR A 310 -5.51 -12.75 -4.01
CA THR A 310 -5.24 -11.41 -3.49
C THR A 310 -6.34 -10.45 -3.93
N ILE A 311 -6.54 -9.36 -3.20
CA ILE A 311 -7.39 -8.25 -3.67
C ILE A 311 -6.47 -7.16 -4.19
N ASP A 312 -6.66 -6.80 -5.47
CA ASP A 312 -5.85 -5.80 -6.15
C ASP A 312 -6.09 -4.39 -5.60
N GLN A 313 -5.00 -3.68 -5.35
CA GLN A 313 -4.97 -2.28 -4.92
C GLN A 313 -4.20 -1.48 -5.98
N PRO A 314 -4.86 -0.68 -6.82
CA PRO A 314 -4.28 -0.16 -8.06
C PRO A 314 -3.31 1.00 -7.80
N ALA A 315 -2.03 0.69 -7.54
CA ALA A 315 -0.97 1.66 -7.23
C ALA A 315 -0.73 2.66 -8.38
N ASP A 316 -0.88 2.24 -9.62
CA ASP A 316 -0.79 3.07 -10.82
C ASP A 316 -1.93 4.10 -10.89
N LEU A 317 -3.17 3.68 -10.57
CA LEU A 317 -4.33 4.57 -10.55
C LEU A 317 -4.26 5.56 -9.38
N TYR A 318 -3.71 5.16 -8.22
CA TYR A 318 -3.46 6.09 -7.12
C TYR A 318 -2.51 7.21 -7.53
N ALA A 319 -1.41 6.88 -8.21
CA ALA A 319 -0.48 7.88 -8.73
C ALA A 319 -1.13 8.79 -9.78
N LYS A 320 -1.87 8.20 -10.72
CA LYS A 320 -2.52 8.92 -11.81
C LYS A 320 -3.59 9.87 -11.29
N TYR A 321 -4.56 9.35 -10.52
CA TYR A 321 -5.71 10.13 -10.10
C TYR A 321 -5.41 11.05 -8.91
N GLY A 322 -4.43 10.71 -8.07
CA GLY A 322 -3.90 11.66 -7.10
C GLY A 322 -3.39 12.96 -7.75
N LEU A 323 -2.56 12.83 -8.78
CA LEU A 323 -2.05 13.99 -9.53
C LEU A 323 -3.13 14.66 -10.39
N TYR A 324 -3.99 13.87 -11.04
CA TYR A 324 -5.11 14.40 -11.84
C TYR A 324 -6.01 15.28 -11.01
N TYR A 325 -6.51 14.81 -9.86
CA TYR A 325 -7.39 15.61 -9.02
C TYR A 325 -6.69 16.82 -8.40
N ALA A 326 -5.40 16.73 -8.10
CA ALA A 326 -4.63 17.90 -7.67
C ALA A 326 -4.58 18.99 -8.77
N GLN A 327 -4.40 18.62 -10.05
CA GLN A 327 -4.49 19.55 -11.17
C GLN A 327 -5.91 20.12 -11.33
N GLN A 328 -6.95 19.28 -11.17
CA GLN A 328 -8.34 19.74 -11.27
C GLN A 328 -8.71 20.73 -10.14
N ALA A 329 -8.18 20.51 -8.93
CA ALA A 329 -8.31 21.45 -7.83
C ALA A 329 -7.69 22.82 -8.17
N LEU A 330 -6.49 22.84 -8.74
CA LEU A 330 -5.83 24.06 -9.19
C LEU A 330 -6.58 24.76 -10.33
N ALA A 331 -7.29 24.00 -11.16
CA ALA A 331 -8.14 24.52 -12.23
C ALA A 331 -9.54 24.96 -11.74
N GLY A 332 -9.82 24.88 -10.45
CA GLY A 332 -11.12 25.25 -9.86
C GLY A 332 -12.28 24.36 -10.29
N LYS A 333 -12.02 23.11 -10.65
CA LYS A 333 -13.06 22.15 -11.05
C LYS A 333 -13.78 21.60 -9.81
N THR A 334 -14.99 21.10 -10.06
CA THR A 334 -15.81 20.41 -9.07
C THR A 334 -16.27 19.06 -9.63
N PHE A 335 -16.60 18.14 -8.74
CA PHE A 335 -17.04 16.79 -9.09
C PHE A 335 -18.39 16.50 -8.43
N SER A 336 -19.13 15.55 -9.00
CA SER A 336 -20.42 15.08 -8.51
C SER A 336 -20.38 13.58 -8.28
N LEU A 337 -21.24 13.09 -7.41
CA LEU A 337 -21.42 11.65 -7.16
C LEU A 337 -21.80 10.91 -8.44
N GLY A 338 -21.31 9.68 -8.60
CA GLY A 338 -21.65 8.78 -9.70
C GLY A 338 -20.45 8.15 -10.39
N PRO A 339 -20.69 7.40 -11.47
CA PRO A 339 -19.65 6.70 -12.20
C PRO A 339 -18.68 7.66 -12.88
N THR A 340 -17.42 7.28 -12.93
CA THR A 340 -16.36 7.99 -13.65
C THR A 340 -16.13 7.37 -15.04
N ASP A 341 -15.24 7.98 -15.82
CA ASP A 341 -14.79 7.45 -17.13
C ASP A 341 -13.68 6.39 -17.01
N HIS A 342 -13.26 6.06 -15.79
CA HIS A 342 -12.17 5.12 -15.51
C HIS A 342 -12.57 3.96 -14.59
N ASN A 343 -13.83 3.55 -14.69
CA ASN A 343 -14.37 2.37 -14.00
C ASN A 343 -14.32 2.46 -12.46
N SER A 344 -14.49 3.66 -11.93
CA SER A 344 -14.68 3.92 -10.50
C SER A 344 -16.00 4.65 -10.25
N ASN A 345 -16.29 4.95 -8.99
CA ASN A 345 -17.42 5.77 -8.61
C ASN A 345 -16.98 6.87 -7.64
N ILE A 346 -17.43 8.10 -7.89
CA ILE A 346 -17.33 9.12 -6.87
C ILE A 346 -18.48 8.91 -5.88
N VAL A 347 -18.13 8.65 -4.64
CA VAL A 347 -19.04 8.44 -3.52
C VAL A 347 -18.82 9.50 -2.44
N THR A 348 -19.68 9.53 -1.42
CA THR A 348 -19.48 10.34 -0.22
C THR A 348 -18.71 9.49 0.80
N ALA A 349 -17.55 9.96 1.22
CA ALA A 349 -16.76 9.38 2.28
C ALA A 349 -17.44 9.56 3.67
N ALA A 350 -16.90 8.91 4.69
CA ALA A 350 -17.52 8.92 6.03
C ALA A 350 -17.57 10.32 6.66
N ASP A 351 -16.62 11.19 6.33
CA ASP A 351 -16.55 12.58 6.80
C ASP A 351 -17.35 13.57 5.93
N GLY A 352 -17.94 13.11 4.83
CA GLY A 352 -18.74 13.89 3.89
C GLY A 352 -17.96 14.48 2.71
N ASP A 353 -16.65 14.23 2.62
CA ASP A 353 -15.85 14.59 1.45
C ASP A 353 -16.12 13.65 0.26
N LEU A 354 -15.62 14.00 -0.92
CA LEU A 354 -15.75 13.16 -2.11
C LEU A 354 -14.62 12.10 -2.14
N GLU A 355 -15.00 10.86 -2.41
CA GLU A 355 -14.08 9.76 -2.64
C GLU A 355 -14.25 9.22 -4.06
N ASP A 356 -13.19 9.22 -4.86
CA ASP A 356 -13.09 8.41 -6.06
C ASP A 356 -12.73 6.99 -5.65
N GLN A 357 -13.77 6.16 -5.51
CA GLN A 357 -13.67 4.79 -5.03
C GLN A 357 -13.30 3.85 -6.18
N LEU A 358 -12.03 3.51 -6.24
CA LEU A 358 -11.46 2.61 -7.24
C LEU A 358 -11.88 1.15 -6.99
N PRO A 359 -11.94 0.31 -8.02
CA PRO A 359 -12.30 -1.09 -7.86
C PRO A 359 -11.28 -1.85 -7.03
N ALA A 360 -11.78 -2.75 -6.17
CA ALA A 360 -11.00 -3.72 -5.39
C ALA A 360 -11.19 -5.12 -6.00
N SER A 361 -10.45 -5.47 -7.03
CA SER A 361 -10.63 -6.72 -7.77
C SER A 361 -10.06 -7.92 -7.01
N LEU A 362 -10.87 -8.96 -6.80
CA LEU A 362 -10.35 -10.25 -6.34
C LEU A 362 -9.58 -10.93 -7.48
N VAL A 363 -8.37 -11.37 -7.21
CA VAL A 363 -7.50 -12.02 -8.19
C VAL A 363 -7.25 -13.45 -7.74
N THR A 364 -7.50 -14.41 -8.64
CA THR A 364 -7.27 -15.85 -8.42
C THR A 364 -6.46 -16.44 -9.56
N ILE A 365 -6.07 -17.70 -9.47
CA ILE A 365 -5.20 -18.35 -10.45
C ILE A 365 -5.79 -18.31 -11.88
N ASP A 366 -7.08 -18.55 -12.02
CA ASP A 366 -7.77 -18.73 -13.31
C ASP A 366 -8.91 -17.73 -13.55
N GLY A 367 -9.27 -16.92 -12.54
CA GLY A 367 -10.42 -16.02 -12.59
C GLY A 367 -11.78 -16.74 -12.52
N ALA A 368 -11.79 -18.02 -12.13
CA ALA A 368 -13.03 -18.81 -12.11
C ALA A 368 -13.92 -18.56 -10.88
N TYR A 369 -13.37 -18.02 -9.80
CA TYR A 369 -14.19 -17.63 -8.66
C TYR A 369 -15.10 -16.45 -9.05
N PRO A 370 -16.40 -16.46 -8.69
CA PRO A 370 -17.33 -15.42 -9.12
C PRO A 370 -16.82 -14.00 -8.82
N GLY A 371 -16.73 -13.18 -9.87
CA GLY A 371 -16.26 -11.80 -9.79
C GLY A 371 -14.75 -11.64 -9.61
N SER A 372 -13.96 -12.71 -9.79
CA SER A 372 -12.50 -12.62 -9.78
C SER A 372 -11.90 -12.37 -11.16
N VAL A 373 -10.68 -11.87 -11.15
CA VAL A 373 -9.82 -11.66 -12.32
C VAL A 373 -8.70 -12.70 -12.28
N LYS A 374 -8.20 -13.08 -13.45
CA LYS A 374 -7.08 -14.01 -13.55
C LYS A 374 -5.76 -13.36 -13.14
N SER A 375 -4.93 -14.05 -12.35
CA SER A 375 -3.64 -13.55 -11.87
C SER A 375 -2.63 -13.19 -12.98
N THR A 376 -2.86 -13.66 -14.21
CA THR A 376 -2.04 -13.34 -15.40
C THR A 376 -2.64 -12.22 -16.25
N ASP A 377 -3.72 -11.57 -15.81
CA ASP A 377 -4.33 -10.47 -16.59
C ASP A 377 -3.33 -9.31 -16.70
N PRO A 378 -3.01 -8.88 -17.93
CA PRO A 378 -2.03 -7.81 -18.15
C PRO A 378 -2.52 -6.43 -17.71
N SER A 379 -3.81 -6.26 -17.43
CA SER A 379 -4.36 -4.99 -16.92
C SER A 379 -4.03 -4.76 -15.45
N LEU A 380 -3.72 -5.81 -14.69
CA LEU A 380 -3.31 -5.70 -13.29
C LEU A 380 -1.95 -5.02 -13.20
N TRP A 381 -1.85 -3.98 -12.40
CA TRP A 381 -0.63 -3.17 -12.30
C TRP A 381 0.62 -3.99 -11.90
N GLY A 382 0.47 -5.00 -11.05
CA GLY A 382 1.56 -5.89 -10.65
C GLY A 382 2.07 -6.81 -11.77
N ASN A 383 1.35 -6.90 -12.92
CA ASN A 383 1.81 -7.58 -14.15
C ASN A 383 2.40 -6.60 -15.16
N GLN A 384 2.24 -5.30 -14.96
CA GLN A 384 2.82 -4.31 -15.84
C GLN A 384 4.33 -4.20 -15.57
N SER A 385 5.13 -4.29 -16.60
CA SER A 385 6.57 -4.01 -16.52
C SER A 385 6.75 -2.55 -16.16
N GLY A 386 7.23 -2.27 -14.97
CA GLY A 386 7.59 -0.92 -14.56
C GLY A 386 8.94 -0.51 -15.10
#